data_92f97302d97e5d6cf665e63a0e0af263
#
_entry.id   92f97302d97e5d6cf665e63a0e0af263
#
_cell.length_a   1.000
_cell.length_b   1.000
_cell.length_c   1.000
_cell.angle_alpha   90.00
_cell.angle_beta   90.00
_cell.angle_gamma   90.00
#
_symmetry.space_group_name_H-M   'P 1'
#
loop_
_entity.id
_entity.type
_entity.pdbx_description
1 polymer ?
#
loop_
_entity_poly.entity_id
_entity_poly.type
_entity_poly.pdbx_seq_one_letter_code
_entity_poly.pdbx_strand_id
1 'polypeptide(L)'
;MAIYAMYLTNRYGIKLKKAKSSQEQMNLRLQYSKELLSKLNIKINVENKECIPTQGQYLLISNHRSIIDPLIIEIALENSNINGYWVAKKELYNSSFFGTFTRNAGTILLDRESSNMSVFFKKAKEVVSQKHSIYIFPEGTRNKQNTPISSFKEGSRIIALKNRLDILPVYIKTNANDILKEAIEKRTKDLTINICIGDIISYKDKTPLEENYKKQFNLD
;
A
#
# COMPACT_ATOMS: atom_id res chain seq x y z
N MET A 1 -6.64 21.42 7.26
CA MET A 1 -6.04 20.27 6.50
C MET A 1 -7.03 19.14 6.26
N ALA A 2 -7.78 18.66 7.27
CA ALA A 2 -8.75 17.55 7.10
C ALA A 2 -9.81 17.80 6.02
N ILE A 3 -10.40 19.01 5.98
CA ILE A 3 -11.43 19.37 4.97
C ILE A 3 -10.83 19.33 3.55
N TYR A 4 -9.62 19.84 3.37
CA TYR A 4 -8.93 19.78 2.08
C TYR A 4 -8.65 18.35 1.66
N ALA A 5 -8.13 17.51 2.57
CA ALA A 5 -7.86 16.11 2.28
C ALA A 5 -9.14 15.34 1.92
N MET A 6 -10.25 15.59 2.63
CA MET A 6 -11.55 15.00 2.32
C MET A 6 -12.05 15.43 0.93
N TYR A 7 -11.96 16.72 0.60
CA TYR A 7 -12.32 17.24 -0.72
C TYR A 7 -11.49 16.58 -1.81
N LEU A 8 -10.16 16.55 -1.63
CA LEU A 8 -9.24 15.97 -2.60
C LEU A 8 -9.50 14.48 -2.83
N THR A 9 -9.65 13.72 -1.74
CA THR A 9 -9.96 12.28 -1.78
C THR A 9 -11.24 12.01 -2.58
N ASN A 10 -12.31 12.75 -2.33
CA ASN A 10 -13.57 12.57 -3.05
C ASN A 10 -13.46 13.03 -4.52
N ARG A 11 -12.75 14.13 -4.80
CA ARG A 11 -12.48 14.59 -6.17
C ARG A 11 -11.77 13.52 -6.99
N TYR A 12 -10.71 12.92 -6.44
CA TYR A 12 -10.01 11.82 -7.12
C TYR A 12 -10.84 10.53 -7.17
N GLY A 13 -11.64 10.26 -6.16
CA GLY A 13 -12.58 9.14 -6.18
C GLY A 13 -13.59 9.23 -7.34
N ILE A 14 -14.07 10.45 -7.66
CA ILE A 14 -14.95 10.70 -8.82
C ILE A 14 -14.19 10.54 -10.14
N LYS A 15 -12.93 11.01 -10.22
CA LYS A 15 -12.08 10.80 -11.40
C LYS A 15 -11.82 9.31 -11.64
N LEU A 16 -11.48 8.56 -10.59
CA LEU A 16 -11.26 7.11 -10.64
C LEU A 16 -12.49 6.34 -11.14
N LYS A 17 -13.70 6.78 -10.80
CA LYS A 17 -14.96 6.20 -11.34
C LYS A 17 -15.05 6.31 -12.86
N LYS A 18 -14.45 7.34 -13.45
CA LYS A 18 -14.48 7.62 -14.89
C LYS A 18 -13.29 7.01 -15.65
N ALA A 19 -12.31 6.46 -14.94
CA ALA A 19 -11.12 5.87 -15.54
C ALA A 19 -11.48 4.68 -16.43
N LYS A 20 -10.91 4.67 -17.64
CA LYS A 20 -11.21 3.69 -18.69
C LYS A 20 -10.23 2.50 -18.71
N SER A 21 -9.13 2.60 -17.96
CA SER A 21 -8.10 1.57 -17.91
C SER A 21 -7.46 1.48 -16.52
N SER A 22 -6.83 0.34 -16.24
CA SER A 22 -6.01 0.14 -15.02
C SER A 22 -4.84 1.11 -14.96
N GLN A 23 -4.24 1.44 -16.10
CA GLN A 23 -3.15 2.42 -16.18
C GLN A 23 -3.64 3.82 -15.78
N GLU A 24 -4.81 4.23 -16.23
CA GLU A 24 -5.42 5.50 -15.85
C GLU A 24 -5.74 5.54 -14.36
N GLN A 25 -6.27 4.44 -13.79
CA GLN A 25 -6.49 4.34 -12.35
C GLN A 25 -5.20 4.48 -11.55
N MET A 26 -4.12 3.83 -11.96
CA MET A 26 -2.80 3.94 -11.33
C MET A 26 -2.28 5.37 -11.40
N ASN A 27 -2.33 6.01 -12.56
CA ASN A 27 -1.90 7.39 -12.74
C ASN A 27 -2.69 8.36 -11.85
N LEU A 28 -4.00 8.16 -11.70
CA LEU A 28 -4.85 8.98 -10.82
C LEU A 28 -4.51 8.77 -9.34
N ARG A 29 -4.21 7.53 -8.91
CA ARG A 29 -3.74 7.26 -7.54
C ARG A 29 -2.41 7.94 -7.26
N LEU A 30 -1.47 7.85 -8.19
CA LEU A 30 -0.17 8.52 -8.09
C LEU A 30 -0.31 10.05 -8.03
N GLN A 31 -1.13 10.63 -8.91
CA GLN A 31 -1.41 12.08 -8.89
C GLN A 31 -2.02 12.52 -7.56
N TYR A 32 -2.99 11.76 -7.04
CA TYR A 32 -3.56 12.01 -5.72
C TYR A 32 -2.50 11.98 -4.63
N SER A 33 -1.63 10.97 -4.66
CA SER A 33 -0.55 10.80 -3.68
C SER A 33 0.42 11.98 -3.70
N LYS A 34 0.85 12.39 -4.89
CA LYS A 34 1.73 13.55 -5.08
C LYS A 34 1.08 14.86 -4.62
N GLU A 35 -0.17 15.11 -5.02
CA GLU A 35 -0.88 16.35 -4.67
C GLU A 35 -1.07 16.46 -3.15
N LEU A 36 -1.45 15.36 -2.47
CA LEU A 36 -1.66 15.41 -1.03
C LEU A 36 -0.35 15.52 -0.24
N LEU A 37 0.68 14.73 -0.56
CA LEU A 37 1.96 14.79 0.15
C LEU A 37 2.72 16.10 -0.12
N SER A 38 2.64 16.62 -1.32
CA SER A 38 3.18 17.98 -1.64
C SER A 38 2.49 19.07 -0.80
N LYS A 39 1.17 18.99 -0.63
CA LYS A 39 0.42 19.94 0.22
C LYS A 39 0.78 19.84 1.69
N LEU A 40 1.25 18.68 2.13
CA LEU A 40 1.77 18.42 3.47
C LEU A 40 3.26 18.76 3.62
N ASN A 41 3.94 19.21 2.55
CA ASN A 41 5.39 19.42 2.48
C ASN A 41 6.19 18.16 2.87
N ILE A 42 5.70 16.97 2.51
CA ILE A 42 6.35 15.68 2.76
C ILE A 42 7.01 15.19 1.48
N LYS A 43 8.32 14.95 1.55
CA LYS A 43 9.13 14.32 0.49
C LYS A 43 9.34 12.85 0.81
N ILE A 44 9.42 12.01 -0.23
CA ILE A 44 9.73 10.59 -0.09
C ILE A 44 11.15 10.36 -0.59
N ASN A 45 11.97 9.76 0.26
CA ASN A 45 13.30 9.28 -0.10
C ASN A 45 13.28 7.76 -0.18
N VAL A 46 13.63 7.19 -1.34
CA VAL A 46 13.60 5.75 -1.60
C VAL A 46 15.02 5.23 -1.67
N GLU A 47 15.36 4.34 -0.74
CA GLU A 47 16.61 3.59 -0.70
C GLU A 47 16.46 2.28 -1.49
N ASN A 48 17.53 1.81 -2.12
CA ASN A 48 17.61 0.58 -2.92
C ASN A 48 16.57 0.58 -4.07
N LYS A 49 16.45 1.68 -4.79
CA LYS A 49 15.52 1.80 -5.94
C LYS A 49 15.77 0.75 -7.02
N GLU A 50 17.01 0.30 -7.14
CA GLU A 50 17.45 -0.73 -8.07
C GLU A 50 16.81 -2.09 -7.79
N CYS A 51 16.35 -2.34 -6.55
CA CYS A 51 15.61 -3.54 -6.18
C CYS A 51 14.15 -3.53 -6.67
N ILE A 52 13.64 -2.38 -7.16
CA ILE A 52 12.30 -2.32 -7.76
C ILE A 52 12.35 -3.01 -9.13
N PRO A 53 11.60 -4.11 -9.33
CA PRO A 53 11.55 -4.76 -10.62
C PRO A 53 10.97 -3.82 -11.70
N THR A 54 11.53 -3.87 -12.89
CA THR A 54 11.06 -3.04 -14.01
C THR A 54 9.73 -3.51 -14.59
N GLN A 55 9.39 -4.79 -14.38
CA GLN A 55 8.15 -5.42 -14.85
C GLN A 55 7.82 -6.66 -14.02
N GLY A 56 6.62 -7.16 -14.15
CA GLY A 56 6.17 -8.39 -13.49
C GLY A 56 4.98 -8.17 -12.58
N GLN A 57 4.61 -9.23 -11.90
CA GLN A 57 3.52 -9.25 -10.94
C GLN A 57 4.05 -9.72 -9.58
N TYR A 58 3.73 -8.99 -8.57
CA TYR A 58 4.23 -9.24 -7.22
C TYR A 58 3.12 -9.12 -6.18
N LEU A 59 3.29 -9.80 -5.06
CA LEU A 59 2.63 -9.41 -3.83
C LEU A 59 3.52 -8.36 -3.15
N LEU A 60 3.21 -7.08 -3.28
CA LEU A 60 3.90 -6.05 -2.52
C LEU A 60 3.40 -6.06 -1.08
N ILE A 61 4.34 -6.15 -0.15
CA ILE A 61 4.07 -6.05 1.29
C ILE A 61 4.82 -4.87 1.88
N SER A 62 4.21 -4.20 2.86
CA SER A 62 4.88 -3.13 3.63
C SER A 62 4.35 -3.09 5.07
N ASN A 63 5.14 -2.57 5.98
CA ASN A 63 4.67 -2.22 7.32
C ASN A 63 3.61 -1.10 7.25
N HIS A 64 2.80 -0.98 8.30
CA HIS A 64 1.66 -0.06 8.30
C HIS A 64 1.54 0.72 9.62
N ARG A 65 1.84 2.01 9.58
CA ARG A 65 1.75 2.91 10.74
C ARG A 65 0.82 4.09 10.54
N SER A 66 0.67 4.53 9.29
CA SER A 66 -0.04 5.77 8.96
C SER A 66 -1.12 5.57 7.90
N ILE A 67 -2.08 6.47 7.91
CA ILE A 67 -3.10 6.56 6.87
C ILE A 67 -2.52 6.95 5.50
N ILE A 68 -1.34 7.56 5.47
CA ILE A 68 -0.65 7.97 4.23
C ILE A 68 0.30 6.90 3.68
N ASP A 69 0.48 5.75 4.35
CA ASP A 69 1.41 4.71 3.87
C ASP A 69 1.12 4.25 2.44
N PRO A 70 -0.14 4.03 2.01
CA PRO A 70 -0.42 3.70 0.61
C PRO A 70 0.10 4.76 -0.37
N LEU A 71 0.02 6.05 0.00
CA LEU A 71 0.46 7.15 -0.85
C LEU A 71 1.98 7.17 -1.01
N ILE A 72 2.69 6.83 0.06
CA ILE A 72 4.15 6.73 0.08
C ILE A 72 4.60 5.63 -0.90
N ILE A 73 3.94 4.47 -0.86
CA ILE A 73 4.23 3.33 -1.74
C ILE A 73 3.92 3.68 -3.22
N GLU A 74 2.79 4.34 -3.51
CA GLU A 74 2.47 4.77 -4.89
C GLU A 74 3.56 5.69 -5.47
N ILE A 75 4.12 6.61 -4.66
CA ILE A 75 5.21 7.48 -5.10
C ILE A 75 6.52 6.69 -5.26
N ALA A 76 6.80 5.75 -4.37
CA ALA A 76 8.02 4.94 -4.46
C ALA A 76 8.05 4.11 -5.75
N LEU A 77 6.91 3.66 -6.23
CA LEU A 77 6.76 2.88 -7.45
C LEU A 77 6.58 3.72 -8.73
N GLU A 78 6.66 5.04 -8.65
CA GLU A 78 6.35 5.95 -9.75
C GLU A 78 7.02 5.61 -11.08
N ASN A 79 8.29 5.17 -11.03
CA ASN A 79 9.09 4.88 -12.21
C ASN A 79 9.13 3.37 -12.55
N SER A 80 8.26 2.58 -11.94
CA SER A 80 8.15 1.15 -12.23
C SER A 80 6.95 0.87 -13.13
N ASN A 81 6.99 -0.25 -13.85
CA ASN A 81 5.84 -0.76 -14.59
C ASN A 81 5.00 -1.74 -13.76
N ILE A 82 5.20 -1.77 -12.44
CA ILE A 82 4.44 -2.62 -11.53
C ILE A 82 3.09 -1.96 -11.29
N ASN A 83 2.06 -2.49 -11.93
CA ASN A 83 0.68 -2.05 -11.71
C ASN A 83 -0.02 -3.00 -10.75
N GLY A 84 -0.67 -2.47 -9.72
CA GLY A 84 -1.31 -3.30 -8.71
C GLY A 84 -2.51 -2.64 -8.03
N TYR A 85 -3.23 -3.46 -7.25
CA TYR A 85 -4.39 -3.04 -6.50
C TYR A 85 -4.24 -3.34 -5.01
N TRP A 86 -4.65 -2.37 -4.20
CA TRP A 86 -4.62 -2.47 -2.75
C TRP A 86 -5.67 -3.41 -2.19
N VAL A 87 -5.30 -4.18 -1.19
CA VAL A 87 -6.27 -4.86 -0.34
C VAL A 87 -6.80 -3.85 0.68
N ALA A 88 -8.10 -3.67 0.73
CA ALA A 88 -8.76 -2.71 1.62
C ALA A 88 -9.84 -3.38 2.46
N LYS A 89 -9.97 -2.94 3.72
CA LYS A 89 -11.01 -3.39 4.64
C LYS A 89 -12.38 -2.82 4.26
N LYS A 90 -13.45 -3.55 4.63
CA LYS A 90 -14.85 -3.17 4.41
C LYS A 90 -15.19 -1.79 5.00
N GLU A 91 -14.63 -1.45 6.15
CA GLU A 91 -14.86 -0.17 6.82
C GLU A 91 -14.38 1.02 5.96
N LEU A 92 -13.31 0.85 5.18
CA LEU A 92 -12.84 1.88 4.26
C LEU A 92 -13.81 2.09 3.09
N TYR A 93 -14.44 1.03 2.58
CA TYR A 93 -15.46 1.11 1.55
C TYR A 93 -16.68 1.91 2.00
N ASN A 94 -17.05 1.79 3.26
CA ASN A 94 -18.22 2.44 3.86
C ASN A 94 -17.91 3.80 4.48
N SER A 95 -16.65 4.22 4.48
CA SER A 95 -16.22 5.49 5.01
C SER A 95 -16.75 6.67 4.18
N SER A 96 -17.31 7.68 4.83
CA SER A 96 -17.68 8.95 4.20
C SER A 96 -16.46 9.70 3.65
N PHE A 97 -15.29 9.51 4.26
CA PHE A 97 -14.04 10.15 3.86
C PHE A 97 -13.38 9.41 2.67
N PHE A 98 -13.20 8.09 2.78
CA PHE A 98 -12.41 7.28 1.84
C PHE A 98 -13.25 6.45 0.87
N GLY A 99 -14.52 6.21 1.16
CA GLY A 99 -15.33 5.20 0.48
C GLY A 99 -15.42 5.40 -1.03
N THR A 100 -15.63 6.64 -1.49
CA THR A 100 -15.70 6.93 -2.93
C THR A 100 -14.37 6.62 -3.62
N PHE A 101 -13.25 7.01 -3.03
CA PHE A 101 -11.91 6.71 -3.55
C PHE A 101 -11.65 5.20 -3.56
N THR A 102 -11.82 4.54 -2.41
CA THR A 102 -11.53 3.12 -2.23
C THR A 102 -12.33 2.24 -3.19
N ARG A 103 -13.64 2.48 -3.33
CA ARG A 103 -14.50 1.73 -4.26
C ARG A 103 -14.07 1.86 -5.71
N ASN A 104 -13.61 3.05 -6.11
CA ASN A 104 -13.31 3.34 -7.52
C ASN A 104 -11.83 3.13 -7.88
N ALA A 105 -10.95 2.96 -6.89
CA ALA A 105 -9.52 2.69 -7.09
C ALA A 105 -9.20 1.23 -7.46
N GLY A 106 -10.22 0.39 -7.68
CA GLY A 106 -10.04 -1.03 -8.02
C GLY A 106 -9.59 -1.89 -6.83
N THR A 107 -9.74 -1.41 -5.58
CA THR A 107 -9.25 -2.14 -4.41
C THR A 107 -9.93 -3.50 -4.23
N ILE A 108 -9.18 -4.46 -3.71
CA ILE A 108 -9.66 -5.81 -3.39
C ILE A 108 -10.26 -5.75 -1.98
N LEU A 109 -11.57 -5.91 -1.89
CA LEU A 109 -12.28 -5.86 -0.62
C LEU A 109 -11.97 -7.07 0.25
N LEU A 110 -11.48 -6.83 1.47
CA LEU A 110 -11.33 -7.84 2.51
C LEU A 110 -12.41 -7.63 3.58
N ASP A 111 -13.42 -8.49 3.57
CA ASP A 111 -14.41 -8.59 4.63
C ASP A 111 -13.97 -9.68 5.63
N ARG A 112 -13.46 -9.25 6.79
CA ARG A 112 -12.94 -10.16 7.83
C ARG A 112 -14.04 -10.79 8.68
N GLU A 113 -15.22 -10.21 8.68
CA GLU A 113 -16.38 -10.72 9.41
C GLU A 113 -17.09 -11.80 8.60
N SER A 114 -16.82 -11.88 7.29
CA SER A 114 -17.35 -12.91 6.44
C SER A 114 -16.71 -14.26 6.75
N SER A 115 -17.54 -15.26 7.05
CA SER A 115 -17.12 -16.66 7.17
C SER A 115 -16.60 -17.23 5.83
N ASN A 116 -16.89 -16.55 4.71
CA ASN A 116 -16.55 -16.98 3.37
C ASN A 116 -15.51 -16.07 2.70
N MET A 117 -14.25 -16.48 2.78
CA MET A 117 -13.14 -15.80 2.12
C MET A 117 -13.05 -16.08 0.60
N SER A 118 -13.96 -16.89 0.03
CA SER A 118 -13.90 -17.28 -1.38
C SER A 118 -14.02 -16.09 -2.32
N VAL A 119 -14.87 -15.12 -2.01
CA VAL A 119 -15.07 -13.91 -2.81
C VAL A 119 -13.78 -13.09 -2.89
N PHE A 120 -13.09 -12.93 -1.75
CA PHE A 120 -11.79 -12.26 -1.70
C PHE A 120 -10.75 -12.97 -2.58
N PHE A 121 -10.57 -14.29 -2.41
CA PHE A 121 -9.60 -15.05 -3.21
C PHE A 121 -9.95 -15.10 -4.69
N LYS A 122 -11.24 -15.15 -5.04
CA LYS A 122 -11.71 -15.05 -6.43
C LYS A 122 -11.28 -13.71 -7.04
N LYS A 123 -11.51 -12.60 -6.31
CA LYS A 123 -11.10 -11.26 -6.78
C LYS A 123 -9.59 -11.10 -6.88
N ALA A 124 -8.82 -11.63 -5.93
CA ALA A 124 -7.37 -11.64 -5.99
C ALA A 124 -6.87 -12.40 -7.23
N LYS A 125 -7.43 -13.59 -7.51
CA LYS A 125 -7.10 -14.37 -8.71
C LYS A 125 -7.46 -13.64 -10.01
N GLU A 126 -8.60 -12.95 -10.05
CA GLU A 126 -9.02 -12.12 -11.20
C GLU A 126 -7.99 -11.01 -11.46
N VAL A 127 -7.58 -10.26 -10.43
CA VAL A 127 -6.56 -9.21 -10.53
C VAL A 127 -5.25 -9.75 -11.10
N VAL A 128 -4.78 -10.89 -10.60
CA VAL A 128 -3.55 -11.52 -11.08
C VAL A 128 -3.69 -12.04 -12.51
N SER A 129 -4.86 -12.59 -12.89
CA SER A 129 -5.11 -13.03 -14.27
C SER A 129 -5.07 -11.88 -15.29
N GLN A 130 -5.39 -10.65 -14.84
CA GLN A 130 -5.31 -9.42 -15.62
C GLN A 130 -3.90 -8.79 -15.60
N LYS A 131 -2.89 -9.52 -15.16
CA LYS A 131 -1.49 -9.08 -15.10
C LYS A 131 -1.23 -7.93 -14.12
N HIS A 132 -1.98 -7.86 -13.02
CA HIS A 132 -1.77 -6.87 -11.97
C HIS A 132 -1.19 -7.49 -10.70
N SER A 133 -0.41 -6.71 -9.98
CA SER A 133 0.12 -7.01 -8.65
C SER A 133 -0.95 -6.80 -7.57
N ILE A 134 -0.70 -7.34 -6.38
CA ILE A 134 -1.52 -7.11 -5.20
C ILE A 134 -0.67 -6.37 -4.17
N TYR A 135 -1.20 -5.31 -3.56
CA TYR A 135 -0.54 -4.54 -2.52
C TYR A 135 -1.27 -4.74 -1.19
N ILE A 136 -0.53 -5.12 -0.15
CA ILE A 136 -1.11 -5.42 1.14
C ILE A 136 -0.20 -5.00 2.30
N PHE A 137 -0.81 -4.59 3.39
CA PHE A 137 -0.14 -4.47 4.68
C PHE A 137 -0.35 -5.77 5.46
N PRO A 138 0.68 -6.63 5.62
CA PRO A 138 0.52 -7.96 6.20
C PRO A 138 0.12 -7.92 7.68
N GLU A 139 0.39 -6.83 8.38
CA GLU A 139 -0.08 -6.58 9.75
C GLU A 139 -1.61 -6.52 9.84
N GLY A 140 -2.25 -6.18 8.72
CA GLY A 140 -3.69 -6.10 8.59
C GLY A 140 -4.35 -4.95 9.35
N THR A 141 -3.62 -4.21 10.15
CA THR A 141 -4.07 -2.98 10.83
C THR A 141 -2.86 -2.09 11.06
N ARG A 142 -3.08 -0.79 11.27
CA ARG A 142 -1.98 0.12 11.60
C ARG A 142 -1.34 -0.27 12.93
N ASN A 143 -0.02 -0.42 12.90
CA ASN A 143 0.77 -0.62 14.12
C ASN A 143 0.78 0.69 14.93
N LYS A 144 0.23 0.64 16.14
CA LYS A 144 0.19 1.75 17.09
C LYS A 144 1.24 1.60 18.21
N GLN A 145 1.98 0.49 18.19
CA GLN A 145 3.03 0.21 19.17
C GLN A 145 4.33 0.93 18.77
N ASN A 146 5.24 1.07 19.72
CA ASN A 146 6.56 1.62 19.47
C ASN A 146 7.54 0.53 18.96
N THR A 147 7.10 -0.26 17.97
CA THR A 147 7.87 -1.31 17.32
C THR A 147 7.95 -1.04 15.82
N PRO A 148 9.03 -1.48 15.12
CA PRO A 148 9.17 -1.30 13.68
C PRO A 148 7.98 -1.86 12.89
N ILE A 149 7.52 -3.05 13.29
CA ILE A 149 6.38 -3.76 12.71
C ILE A 149 5.55 -4.41 13.83
N SER A 150 4.31 -4.76 13.54
CA SER A 150 3.52 -5.71 14.32
C SER A 150 3.44 -7.06 13.60
N SER A 151 2.91 -8.09 14.27
CA SER A 151 2.88 -9.45 13.72
C SER A 151 2.13 -9.54 12.40
N PHE A 152 2.73 -10.24 11.43
CA PHE A 152 2.14 -10.49 10.13
C PHE A 152 1.06 -11.57 10.21
N LYS A 153 -0.01 -11.35 9.45
CA LYS A 153 -1.10 -12.33 9.31
C LYS A 153 -0.79 -13.29 8.16
N GLU A 154 -1.12 -14.56 8.35
CA GLU A 154 -0.92 -15.63 7.36
C GLU A 154 -1.59 -15.35 5.99
N GLY A 155 -2.59 -14.47 5.96
CA GLY A 155 -3.32 -14.12 4.74
C GLY A 155 -2.41 -13.68 3.59
N SER A 156 -1.35 -12.93 3.87
CA SER A 156 -0.40 -12.47 2.86
C SER A 156 0.36 -13.63 2.22
N ARG A 157 0.81 -14.60 3.04
CA ARG A 157 1.48 -15.80 2.54
C ARG A 157 0.54 -16.67 1.72
N ILE A 158 -0.71 -16.83 2.16
CA ILE A 158 -1.73 -17.59 1.42
C ILE A 158 -2.00 -16.95 0.05
N ILE A 159 -2.06 -15.61 -0.04
CA ILE A 159 -2.21 -14.89 -1.31
C ILE A 159 -1.03 -15.18 -2.24
N ALA A 160 0.20 -15.06 -1.75
CA ALA A 160 1.42 -15.32 -2.51
C ALA A 160 1.43 -16.76 -3.08
N LEU A 161 1.19 -17.74 -2.22
CA LEU A 161 1.18 -19.16 -2.60
C LEU A 161 0.07 -19.50 -3.62
N LYS A 162 -1.18 -19.07 -3.36
CA LYS A 162 -2.32 -19.40 -4.22
C LYS A 162 -2.22 -18.78 -5.61
N ASN A 163 -1.56 -17.63 -5.71
CA ASN A 163 -1.43 -16.89 -6.97
C ASN A 163 -0.03 -16.99 -7.59
N ARG A 164 0.91 -17.70 -6.94
CA ARG A 164 2.31 -17.85 -7.37
C ARG A 164 2.98 -16.48 -7.60
N LEU A 165 2.73 -15.53 -6.69
CA LEU A 165 3.32 -14.21 -6.73
C LEU A 165 4.56 -14.19 -5.84
N ASP A 166 5.71 -13.89 -6.43
CA ASP A 166 6.87 -13.51 -5.65
C ASP A 166 6.57 -12.22 -4.88
N ILE A 167 7.26 -12.02 -3.77
CA ILE A 167 6.92 -10.98 -2.81
C ILE A 167 7.94 -9.84 -2.94
N LEU A 168 7.46 -8.62 -3.14
CA LEU A 168 8.25 -7.40 -3.10
C LEU A 168 8.09 -6.75 -1.72
N PRO A 169 9.09 -6.88 -0.83
CA PRO A 169 9.03 -6.26 0.48
C PRO A 169 9.46 -4.80 0.40
N VAL A 170 8.72 -3.92 1.07
CA VAL A 170 9.00 -2.50 1.20
C VAL A 170 8.91 -2.11 2.67
N TYR A 171 9.92 -1.42 3.20
CA TYR A 171 9.93 -0.97 4.59
C TYR A 171 9.90 0.56 4.68
N ILE A 172 8.84 1.10 5.29
CA ILE A 172 8.74 2.52 5.63
C ILE A 172 9.49 2.71 6.94
N LYS A 173 10.75 3.19 6.85
CA LYS A 173 11.68 3.36 7.98
C LYS A 173 11.21 4.44 8.95
N THR A 174 10.83 5.58 8.40
CA THR A 174 10.34 6.73 9.18
C THR A 174 8.92 6.45 9.68
N ASN A 175 8.63 6.80 10.93
CA ASN A 175 7.26 6.73 11.42
C ASN A 175 6.38 7.78 10.69
N ALA A 176 5.73 7.35 9.61
CA ALA A 176 4.91 8.22 8.77
C ALA A 176 3.72 8.86 9.51
N ASN A 177 3.26 8.26 10.63
CA ASN A 177 2.20 8.84 11.44
C ASN A 177 2.71 10.06 12.25
N ASP A 178 3.94 10.01 12.74
CA ASP A 178 4.52 11.15 13.47
C ASP A 178 4.84 12.30 12.53
N ILE A 179 5.39 11.99 11.34
CA ILE A 179 5.59 12.98 10.27
C ILE A 179 4.26 13.63 9.86
N LEU A 180 3.20 12.83 9.70
CA LEU A 180 1.87 13.37 9.36
C LEU A 180 1.33 14.31 10.44
N LYS A 181 1.48 13.95 11.73
CA LYS A 181 1.08 14.82 12.85
C LYS A 181 1.88 16.13 12.82
N GLU A 182 3.20 16.04 12.65
CA GLU A 182 4.06 17.22 12.57
C GLU A 182 3.68 18.14 11.41
N ALA A 183 3.41 17.57 10.23
CA ALA A 183 2.96 18.33 9.06
C ALA A 183 1.63 19.08 9.31
N ILE A 184 0.70 18.44 10.03
CA ILE A 184 -0.63 19.02 10.27
C ILE A 184 -0.61 20.02 11.42
N GLU A 185 0.01 19.68 12.55
CA GLU A 185 -0.05 20.43 13.79
C GLU A 185 0.95 21.60 13.79
N LYS A 186 2.20 21.33 13.40
CA LYS A 186 3.29 22.30 13.42
C LYS A 186 3.49 23.03 12.08
N ARG A 187 2.89 22.51 11.00
CA ARG A 187 3.09 23.02 9.62
C ARG A 187 4.57 23.07 9.23
N THR A 188 5.37 22.13 9.75
CA THR A 188 6.79 22.00 9.47
C THR A 188 6.99 21.81 7.96
N LYS A 189 8.00 22.48 7.41
CA LYS A 189 8.38 22.34 6.00
C LYS A 189 9.50 21.31 5.85
N ASP A 190 9.64 20.78 4.62
CA ASP A 190 10.74 19.90 4.24
C ASP A 190 10.83 18.60 5.06
N LEU A 191 9.68 18.05 5.44
CA LEU A 191 9.59 16.76 6.09
C LEU A 191 9.94 15.64 5.10
N THR A 192 10.72 14.66 5.55
CA THR A 192 11.13 13.52 4.70
C THR A 192 10.74 12.21 5.34
N ILE A 193 10.15 11.32 4.54
CA ILE A 193 9.91 9.93 4.89
C ILE A 193 10.87 9.06 4.10
N ASN A 194 11.68 8.28 4.81
CA ASN A 194 12.60 7.31 4.22
C ASN A 194 11.93 5.95 4.12
N ILE A 195 12.05 5.33 2.96
CA ILE A 195 11.61 3.97 2.71
C ILE A 195 12.74 3.17 2.07
N CYS A 196 12.73 1.87 2.27
CA CYS A 196 13.72 0.95 1.72
C CYS A 196 13.02 -0.17 0.97
N ILE A 197 13.51 -0.49 -0.24
CA ILE A 197 13.04 -1.62 -1.02
C ILE A 197 13.94 -2.82 -0.70
N GLY A 198 13.34 -3.97 -0.41
CA GLY A 198 14.08 -5.21 -0.17
C GLY A 198 14.19 -6.09 -1.41
N ASP A 199 14.97 -7.15 -1.29
CA ASP A 199 15.11 -8.16 -2.33
C ASP A 199 13.84 -9.00 -2.47
N ILE A 200 13.56 -9.47 -3.68
CA ILE A 200 12.40 -10.30 -3.96
C ILE A 200 12.47 -11.61 -3.17
N ILE A 201 11.40 -11.90 -2.42
CA ILE A 201 11.22 -13.16 -1.70
C ILE A 201 10.39 -14.09 -2.58
N SER A 202 10.93 -15.29 -2.87
CA SER A 202 10.17 -16.27 -3.63
C SER A 202 8.91 -16.70 -2.88
N TYR A 203 7.79 -16.83 -3.57
CA TYR A 203 6.56 -17.40 -2.99
C TYR A 203 6.74 -18.84 -2.50
N LYS A 204 7.77 -19.55 -2.97
CA LYS A 204 8.13 -20.91 -2.56
C LYS A 204 8.97 -20.96 -1.27
N ASP A 205 9.50 -19.84 -0.83
CA ASP A 205 10.32 -19.79 0.39
C ASP A 205 9.48 -20.27 1.59
N LYS A 206 10.04 -21.18 2.37
CA LYS A 206 9.38 -21.81 3.52
C LYS A 206 9.55 -21.02 4.80
N THR A 207 10.51 -20.10 4.84
CA THR A 207 10.75 -19.23 6.00
C THR A 207 9.49 -18.37 6.27
N PRO A 208 9.09 -18.19 7.53
CA PRO A 208 8.00 -17.29 7.85
C PRO A 208 8.22 -15.90 7.23
N LEU A 209 7.17 -15.35 6.60
CA LEU A 209 7.27 -14.10 5.85
C LEU A 209 7.74 -12.93 6.73
N GLU A 210 7.29 -12.90 7.99
CA GLU A 210 7.71 -11.89 8.96
C GLU A 210 9.21 -11.99 9.27
N GLU A 211 9.74 -13.21 9.43
CA GLU A 211 11.16 -13.45 9.69
C GLU A 211 12.01 -13.00 8.51
N ASN A 212 11.64 -13.38 7.27
CA ASN A 212 12.33 -12.91 6.07
C ASN A 212 12.32 -11.38 5.97
N TYR A 213 11.19 -10.77 6.26
CA TYR A 213 11.05 -9.32 6.23
C TYR A 213 11.93 -8.64 7.29
N LYS A 214 11.92 -9.14 8.54
CA LYS A 214 12.78 -8.65 9.62
C LYS A 214 14.26 -8.76 9.26
N LYS A 215 14.68 -9.91 8.75
CA LYS A 215 16.08 -10.16 8.35
C LYS A 215 16.54 -9.19 7.27
N GLN A 216 15.72 -8.95 6.23
CA GLN A 216 16.10 -8.04 5.14
C GLN A 216 16.31 -6.60 5.60
N PHE A 217 15.51 -6.15 6.55
CA PHE A 217 15.54 -4.75 7.01
C PHE A 217 16.23 -4.56 8.36
N ASN A 218 16.89 -5.60 8.91
CA ASN A 218 17.56 -5.60 10.20
C ASN A 218 16.65 -5.10 11.33
N LEU A 219 15.45 -5.70 11.42
CA LEU A 219 14.42 -5.37 12.42
C LEU A 219 14.40 -6.45 13.52
N ASP A 220 15.29 -6.33 14.50
CA ASP A 220 15.31 -7.20 15.68
C ASP A 220 14.32 -6.74 16.75
#